data_a8f550ae6793739437462af01c063bb2
#
_entry.id   a8f550ae6793739437462af01c063bb2
#
_cell.length_a   1.000
_cell.length_b   1.000
_cell.length_c   1.000
_cell.angle_alpha   90.00
_cell.angle_beta   90.00
_cell.angle_gamma   90.00
#
_symmetry.space_group_name_H-M   'P 1'
#
loop_
_entity.id
_entity.type
_entity.pdbx_description
1 polymer ?
#
loop_
_entity_poly.entity_id
_entity_poly.type
_entity_poly.pdbx_seq_one_letter_code
_entity_poly.pdbx_strand_id
1 'polypeptide(L)'
;RRLLNLAAGRTLSESECCGFLSSVGLCAQEYIDREADATLSGGEMKRIEIATVLAKQHALCIFDEPEAGIDLWSFSMLIKKFEQIHKEKKESLILISHQERIIRMADRIMVISDGKIDRIGPAEEILPTLLDTSSQEACCYGQQKGGDYCEA
;
A
#
# COMPACT_ATOMS: atom_id res chain seq x y z
N ARG A 1 11.29 -17.86 5.83
CA ARG A 1 10.83 -18.97 4.96
C ARG A 1 9.55 -19.62 5.47
N ARG A 2 9.48 -20.04 6.75
CA ARG A 2 8.33 -20.78 7.30
C ARG A 2 6.99 -20.05 7.13
N LEU A 3 6.95 -18.74 7.37
CA LEU A 3 5.74 -17.93 7.21
C LEU A 3 5.26 -17.89 5.75
N LEU A 4 6.17 -17.71 4.79
CA LEU A 4 5.85 -17.70 3.37
C LEU A 4 5.30 -19.05 2.90
N ASN A 5 5.90 -20.16 3.33
CA ASN A 5 5.39 -21.51 3.03
C ASN A 5 3.99 -21.74 3.62
N LEU A 6 3.78 -21.30 4.86
CA LEU A 6 2.48 -21.43 5.52
C LEU A 6 1.41 -20.60 4.78
N ALA A 7 1.73 -19.36 4.41
CA ALA A 7 0.85 -18.49 3.66
C ALA A 7 0.53 -19.06 2.26
N ALA A 8 1.54 -19.56 1.54
CA ALA A 8 1.37 -20.16 0.22
C ALA A 8 0.62 -21.50 0.25
N GLY A 9 0.49 -22.15 1.42
CA GLY A 9 -0.08 -23.49 1.55
C GLY A 9 0.76 -24.61 0.90
N ARG A 10 2.02 -24.33 0.57
CA ARG A 10 2.97 -25.25 -0.05
C ARG A 10 4.41 -24.87 0.30
N THR A 11 5.33 -25.80 0.04
CA THR A 11 6.75 -25.48 0.13
C THR A 11 7.19 -24.67 -1.08
N LEU A 12 7.71 -23.47 -0.82
CA LEU A 12 8.29 -22.59 -1.82
C LEU A 12 9.76 -22.90 -2.03
N SER A 13 10.24 -22.79 -3.25
CA SER A 13 11.67 -22.82 -3.53
C SER A 13 12.36 -21.59 -2.92
N GLU A 14 13.66 -21.65 -2.78
CA GLU A 14 14.45 -20.52 -2.29
C GLU A 14 14.28 -19.28 -3.20
N SER A 15 14.32 -19.50 -4.51
CA SER A 15 14.11 -18.43 -5.51
C SER A 15 12.75 -17.76 -5.37
N GLU A 16 11.67 -18.51 -5.12
CA GLU A 16 10.34 -17.95 -4.89
C GLU A 16 10.30 -17.11 -3.60
N CYS A 17 10.87 -17.65 -2.51
CA CYS A 17 10.96 -16.90 -1.26
C CYS A 17 11.76 -15.59 -1.43
N CYS A 18 12.91 -15.67 -2.13
CA CYS A 18 13.71 -14.49 -2.46
C CYS A 18 12.90 -13.48 -3.29
N GLY A 19 12.14 -13.95 -4.27
CA GLY A 19 11.28 -13.09 -5.10
C GLY A 19 10.23 -12.32 -4.28
N PHE A 20 9.55 -13.00 -3.37
CA PHE A 20 8.56 -12.36 -2.50
C PHE A 20 9.19 -11.33 -1.56
N LEU A 21 10.30 -11.65 -0.88
CA LEU A 21 10.99 -10.73 0.02
C LEU A 21 11.54 -9.52 -0.74
N SER A 22 12.19 -9.75 -1.87
CA SER A 22 12.72 -8.66 -2.70
C SER A 22 11.63 -7.74 -3.24
N SER A 23 10.44 -8.28 -3.56
CA SER A 23 9.33 -7.49 -4.08
C SER A 23 8.79 -6.45 -3.08
N VAL A 24 9.07 -6.63 -1.79
CA VAL A 24 8.74 -5.69 -0.72
C VAL A 24 9.97 -4.97 -0.16
N GLY A 25 11.11 -5.03 -0.85
CA GLY A 25 12.34 -4.34 -0.47
C GLY A 25 13.08 -4.96 0.72
N LEU A 26 12.90 -6.25 0.98
CA LEU A 26 13.67 -7.00 1.99
C LEU A 26 14.80 -7.80 1.33
N CYS A 27 16.00 -7.74 1.90
CA CYS A 27 17.12 -8.58 1.46
C CYS A 27 16.85 -10.04 1.82
N ALA A 28 16.68 -10.90 0.80
CA ALA A 28 16.34 -12.29 1.03
C ALA A 28 17.41 -13.03 1.86
N GLN A 29 18.71 -12.73 1.65
CA GLN A 29 19.80 -13.36 2.39
C GLN A 29 19.74 -13.08 3.91
N GLU A 30 19.22 -11.92 4.29
CA GLU A 30 19.11 -11.51 5.70
C GLU A 30 17.81 -12.01 6.35
N TYR A 31 16.72 -12.11 5.58
CA TYR A 31 15.38 -12.32 6.13
C TYR A 31 14.83 -13.73 5.92
N ILE A 32 15.39 -14.54 5.00
CA ILE A 32 14.79 -15.84 4.63
C ILE A 32 14.75 -16.84 5.80
N ASP A 33 15.77 -16.82 6.66
CA ASP A 33 15.88 -17.70 7.83
C ASP A 33 15.74 -16.95 9.16
N ARG A 34 15.53 -15.62 9.12
CA ARG A 34 15.31 -14.79 10.30
C ARG A 34 13.93 -15.07 10.89
N GLU A 35 13.83 -15.12 12.21
CA GLU A 35 12.56 -15.23 12.91
C GLU A 35 11.79 -13.91 12.83
N ALA A 36 10.48 -14.01 12.65
CA ALA A 36 9.59 -12.84 12.70
C ALA A 36 9.15 -12.62 14.15
N ASP A 37 9.95 -11.89 14.89
CA ASP A 37 9.77 -11.62 16.31
C ASP A 37 9.84 -10.11 16.62
N ALA A 38 9.85 -9.76 17.89
CA ALA A 38 9.89 -8.38 18.37
C ALA A 38 11.19 -7.62 18.05
N THR A 39 12.20 -8.27 17.45
CA THR A 39 13.45 -7.62 17.02
C THR A 39 13.31 -6.91 15.67
N LEU A 40 12.23 -7.20 14.93
CA LEU A 40 11.91 -6.54 13.67
C LEU A 40 11.28 -5.16 13.94
N SER A 41 11.68 -4.17 13.15
CA SER A 41 10.98 -2.89 13.12
C SER A 41 9.56 -3.04 12.60
N GLY A 42 8.67 -2.10 12.93
CA GLY A 42 7.29 -2.11 12.43
C GLY A 42 7.21 -2.14 10.89
N GLY A 43 8.11 -1.40 10.21
CA GLY A 43 8.18 -1.40 8.75
C GLY A 43 8.66 -2.72 8.15
N GLU A 44 9.61 -3.41 8.80
CA GLU A 44 10.05 -4.76 8.40
C GLU A 44 8.93 -5.78 8.58
N MET A 45 8.23 -5.74 9.71
CA MET A 45 7.12 -6.64 9.98
C MET A 45 6.01 -6.44 8.95
N LYS A 46 5.60 -5.20 8.67
CA LYS A 46 4.59 -4.88 7.66
C LYS A 46 4.98 -5.38 6.27
N ARG A 47 6.23 -5.23 5.88
CA ARG A 47 6.73 -5.76 4.59
C ARG A 47 6.69 -7.28 4.53
N ILE A 48 7.00 -7.97 5.64
CA ILE A 48 6.87 -9.44 5.73
C ILE A 48 5.39 -9.84 5.62
N GLU A 49 4.47 -9.15 6.28
CA GLU A 49 3.02 -9.38 6.16
C GLU A 49 2.56 -9.25 4.71
N ILE A 50 2.93 -8.15 4.02
CA ILE A 50 2.62 -7.97 2.60
C ILE A 50 3.20 -9.11 1.76
N ALA A 51 4.47 -9.51 1.98
CA ALA A 51 5.08 -10.63 1.27
C ALA A 51 4.32 -11.95 1.47
N THR A 52 3.76 -12.19 2.67
CA THR A 52 2.95 -13.39 2.93
C THR A 52 1.62 -13.38 2.18
N VAL A 53 0.96 -12.22 2.06
CA VAL A 53 -0.25 -12.07 1.23
C VAL A 53 0.09 -12.33 -0.23
N LEU A 54 1.19 -11.76 -0.73
CA LEU A 54 1.63 -11.93 -2.13
C LEU A 54 2.09 -13.37 -2.46
N ALA A 55 2.45 -14.17 -1.46
CA ALA A 55 2.90 -15.56 -1.66
C ALA A 55 1.76 -16.53 -2.02
N LYS A 56 0.51 -16.11 -1.85
CA LYS A 56 -0.69 -16.89 -2.18
C LYS A 56 -1.47 -16.19 -3.28
N GLN A 57 -2.05 -16.97 -4.19
CA GLN A 57 -3.00 -16.44 -5.18
C GLN A 57 -4.36 -16.18 -4.52
N HIS A 58 -4.91 -15.01 -4.75
CA HIS A 58 -6.20 -14.58 -4.24
C HIS A 58 -7.08 -14.12 -5.41
N ALA A 59 -8.39 -14.27 -5.28
CA ALA A 59 -9.33 -13.63 -6.19
C ALA A 59 -9.42 -12.12 -5.93
N LEU A 60 -9.26 -11.72 -4.66
CA LEU A 60 -9.30 -10.34 -4.18
C LEU A 60 -8.29 -10.15 -3.06
N CYS A 61 -7.46 -9.12 -3.17
CA CYS A 61 -6.57 -8.63 -2.11
C CYS A 61 -6.97 -7.22 -1.69
N ILE A 62 -6.97 -6.98 -0.39
CA ILE A 62 -7.23 -5.67 0.20
C ILE A 62 -6.01 -5.26 1.01
N PHE A 63 -5.43 -4.11 0.72
CA PHE A 63 -4.32 -3.53 1.46
C PHE A 63 -4.74 -2.17 2.01
N ASP A 64 -4.58 -2.02 3.32
CA ASP A 64 -4.88 -0.78 4.04
C ASP A 64 -3.59 -0.06 4.39
N GLU A 65 -3.40 1.12 3.79
CA GLU A 65 -2.20 1.95 3.90
C GLU A 65 -0.89 1.12 3.81
N PRO A 66 -0.68 0.37 2.70
CA PRO A 66 0.48 -0.52 2.58
C PRO A 66 1.81 0.23 2.65
N GLU A 67 1.82 1.52 2.39
CA GLU A 67 2.97 2.41 2.47
C GLU A 67 3.34 2.86 3.89
N ALA A 68 2.45 2.75 4.86
CA ALA A 68 2.67 3.29 6.21
C ALA A 68 3.88 2.63 6.89
N GLY A 69 4.84 3.46 7.31
CA GLY A 69 6.07 3.00 7.98
C GLY A 69 7.09 2.33 7.05
N ILE A 70 6.93 2.43 5.73
CA ILE A 70 7.87 1.89 4.74
C ILE A 70 8.72 3.05 4.19
N ASP A 71 10.03 2.81 4.04
CA ASP A 71 10.95 3.77 3.43
C ASP A 71 10.68 3.94 1.93
N LEU A 72 11.12 5.07 1.36
CA LEU A 72 10.87 5.44 -0.03
C LEU A 72 11.36 4.40 -1.05
N TRP A 73 12.48 3.74 -0.77
CA TRP A 73 13.05 2.73 -1.66
C TRP A 73 12.21 1.47 -1.69
N SER A 74 11.89 0.93 -0.51
CA SER A 74 11.02 -0.24 -0.34
C SER A 74 9.61 0.01 -0.89
N PHE A 75 9.08 1.23 -0.68
CA PHE A 75 7.81 1.65 -1.27
C PHE A 75 7.84 1.61 -2.81
N SER A 76 8.95 2.04 -3.42
CA SER A 76 9.09 1.97 -4.88
C SER A 76 9.09 0.53 -5.41
N MET A 77 9.64 -0.44 -4.66
CA MET A 77 9.57 -1.86 -5.01
C MET A 77 8.15 -2.40 -4.89
N LEU A 78 7.43 -2.02 -3.83
CA LEU A 78 6.04 -2.41 -3.62
C LEU A 78 5.11 -1.90 -4.73
N ILE A 79 5.26 -0.63 -5.15
CA ILE A 79 4.53 -0.08 -6.30
C ILE A 79 4.74 -0.92 -7.56
N LYS A 80 5.98 -1.24 -7.90
CA LYS A 80 6.28 -2.09 -9.07
C LYS A 80 5.60 -3.45 -8.97
N LYS A 81 5.50 -4.01 -7.76
CA LYS A 81 4.81 -5.29 -7.55
C LYS A 81 3.31 -5.16 -7.77
N PHE A 82 2.67 -4.11 -7.27
CA PHE A 82 1.25 -3.85 -7.51
C PHE A 82 0.97 -3.61 -9.01
N GLU A 83 1.81 -2.84 -9.71
CA GLU A 83 1.71 -2.65 -11.16
C GLU A 83 1.81 -3.98 -11.93
N GLN A 84 2.71 -4.89 -11.48
CA GLN A 84 2.83 -6.21 -12.08
C GLN A 84 1.54 -7.02 -11.90
N ILE A 85 0.99 -7.09 -10.69
CA ILE A 85 -0.26 -7.81 -10.39
C ILE A 85 -1.41 -7.24 -11.21
N HIS A 86 -1.51 -5.91 -11.29
CA HIS A 86 -2.52 -5.22 -12.10
C HIS A 86 -2.41 -5.60 -13.59
N LYS A 87 -1.20 -5.64 -14.17
CA LYS A 87 -0.98 -6.04 -15.56
C LYS A 87 -1.34 -7.50 -15.82
N GLU A 88 -1.11 -8.38 -14.87
CA GLU A 88 -1.42 -9.81 -15.01
C GLU A 88 -2.92 -10.10 -14.99
N LYS A 89 -3.75 -9.18 -14.45
CA LYS A 89 -5.23 -9.26 -14.38
C LYS A 89 -5.78 -10.56 -13.81
N LYS A 90 -5.01 -11.22 -12.96
CA LYS A 90 -5.40 -12.48 -12.32
C LYS A 90 -6.13 -12.29 -11.01
N GLU A 91 -5.90 -11.15 -10.36
CA GLU A 91 -6.39 -10.81 -9.03
C GLU A 91 -6.99 -9.40 -9.06
N SER A 92 -8.02 -9.19 -8.25
CA SER A 92 -8.54 -7.85 -7.98
C SER A 92 -7.82 -7.25 -6.78
N LEU A 93 -7.43 -5.98 -6.86
CA LEU A 93 -6.79 -5.26 -5.78
C LEU A 93 -7.69 -4.12 -5.30
N ILE A 94 -7.86 -4.02 -3.99
CA ILE A 94 -8.38 -2.82 -3.32
C ILE A 94 -7.22 -2.25 -2.49
N LEU A 95 -6.84 -1.01 -2.81
CA LEU A 95 -5.78 -0.30 -2.12
C LEU A 95 -6.40 0.91 -1.43
N ILE A 96 -6.34 0.95 -0.11
CA ILE A 96 -6.74 2.11 0.69
C ILE A 96 -5.47 2.91 0.92
N SER A 97 -5.40 4.12 0.36
CA SER A 97 -4.19 4.94 0.43
C SER A 97 -4.51 6.39 0.12
N HIS A 98 -3.70 7.29 0.67
CA HIS A 98 -3.66 8.72 0.34
C HIS A 98 -2.45 9.09 -0.52
N GLN A 99 -1.62 8.11 -0.90
CA GLN A 99 -0.43 8.33 -1.73
C GLN A 99 -0.81 8.47 -3.21
N GLU A 100 -0.49 9.60 -3.80
CA GLU A 100 -0.79 9.90 -5.20
C GLU A 100 -0.28 8.81 -6.17
N ARG A 101 0.90 8.21 -5.90
CA ARG A 101 1.46 7.14 -6.74
C ARG A 101 0.60 5.89 -6.76
N ILE A 102 -0.04 5.54 -5.64
CA ILE A 102 -0.99 4.42 -5.56
C ILE A 102 -2.28 4.79 -6.28
N ILE A 103 -2.81 5.98 -6.01
CA ILE A 103 -4.09 6.44 -6.58
C ILE A 103 -4.00 6.49 -8.12
N ARG A 104 -2.88 6.95 -8.68
CA ARG A 104 -2.67 7.05 -10.15
C ARG A 104 -2.64 5.72 -10.88
N MET A 105 -2.40 4.60 -10.20
CA MET A 105 -2.38 3.27 -10.85
C MET A 105 -3.75 2.56 -10.81
N ALA A 106 -4.74 3.13 -10.15
CA ALA A 106 -6.07 2.56 -10.04
C ALA A 106 -6.87 2.67 -11.34
N ASP A 107 -7.65 1.64 -11.69
CA ASP A 107 -8.66 1.74 -12.77
C ASP A 107 -9.86 2.56 -12.33
N ARG A 108 -10.24 2.41 -11.04
CA ARG A 108 -11.38 3.09 -10.43
C ARG A 108 -11.02 3.61 -9.05
N ILE A 109 -11.59 4.74 -8.70
CA ILE A 109 -11.42 5.36 -7.38
C ILE A 109 -12.79 5.41 -6.69
N MET A 110 -12.80 5.06 -5.42
CA MET A 110 -13.91 5.27 -4.49
C MET A 110 -13.47 6.28 -3.44
N VAL A 111 -14.18 7.39 -3.33
CA VAL A 111 -13.96 8.40 -2.28
C VAL A 111 -14.96 8.16 -1.17
N ILE A 112 -14.45 8.05 0.05
CA ILE A 112 -15.26 7.89 1.27
C ILE A 112 -15.08 9.15 2.12
N SER A 113 -16.19 9.78 2.50
CA SER A 113 -16.25 10.93 3.38
C SER A 113 -17.37 10.74 4.39
N ASP A 114 -17.12 11.08 5.66
CA ASP A 114 -18.08 10.95 6.76
C ASP A 114 -18.75 9.56 6.86
N GLY A 115 -17.96 8.51 6.59
CA GLY A 115 -18.43 7.12 6.66
C GLY A 115 -19.38 6.69 5.52
N LYS A 116 -19.44 7.47 4.45
CA LYS A 116 -20.29 7.21 3.27
C LYS A 116 -19.47 7.28 1.99
N ILE A 117 -19.93 6.57 0.98
CA ILE A 117 -19.39 6.72 -0.38
C ILE A 117 -19.85 8.08 -0.90
N ASP A 118 -18.90 9.00 -1.10
CA ASP A 118 -19.15 10.31 -1.73
C ASP A 118 -19.25 10.15 -3.25
N ARG A 119 -18.28 9.49 -3.86
CA ARG A 119 -18.26 9.23 -5.30
C ARG A 119 -17.48 7.97 -5.64
N ILE A 120 -17.80 7.35 -6.75
CA ILE A 120 -17.08 6.20 -7.30
C ILE A 120 -17.11 6.26 -8.84
N GLY A 121 -15.96 6.09 -9.48
CA GLY A 121 -15.87 6.14 -10.93
C GLY A 121 -14.49 5.78 -11.47
N PRO A 122 -14.28 5.95 -12.79
CA PRO A 122 -12.97 5.80 -13.41
C PRO A 122 -11.94 6.76 -12.78
N ALA A 123 -10.69 6.29 -12.65
CA ALA A 123 -9.64 7.10 -12.05
C ALA A 123 -9.38 8.39 -12.84
N GLU A 124 -9.48 8.34 -14.16
CA GLU A 124 -9.30 9.49 -15.04
C GLU A 124 -10.30 10.63 -14.81
N GLU A 125 -11.51 10.32 -14.30
CA GLU A 125 -12.53 11.32 -13.98
C GLU A 125 -12.39 11.87 -12.56
N ILE A 126 -12.03 11.01 -11.60
CA ILE A 126 -12.01 11.37 -10.16
C ILE A 126 -10.68 12.00 -9.77
N LEU A 127 -9.55 11.49 -10.27
CA LEU A 127 -8.22 11.93 -9.86
C LEU A 127 -7.98 13.45 -10.03
N PRO A 128 -8.36 14.10 -11.14
CA PRO A 128 -8.19 15.55 -11.28
C PRO A 128 -8.90 16.32 -10.18
N THR A 129 -10.12 15.89 -9.81
CA THR A 129 -10.89 16.57 -8.77
C THR A 129 -10.30 16.44 -7.37
N LEU A 130 -9.61 15.33 -7.09
CA LEU A 130 -8.91 15.12 -5.80
C LEU A 130 -7.66 16.00 -5.70
N LEU A 131 -6.93 16.16 -6.80
CA LEU A 131 -5.72 16.99 -6.83
C LEU A 131 -6.04 18.48 -6.76
N ASP A 132 -7.13 18.93 -7.38
CA ASP A 132 -7.57 20.34 -7.34
C ASP A 132 -8.07 20.75 -5.94
N THR A 133 -8.79 19.87 -5.23
CA THR A 133 -9.27 20.14 -3.87
C THR A 133 -8.14 20.16 -2.83
N SER A 134 -7.08 19.37 -2.99
CA SER A 134 -5.93 19.37 -2.08
C SER A 134 -5.17 20.70 -2.07
N SER A 135 -5.28 21.50 -3.13
CA SER A 135 -4.69 22.84 -3.21
C SER A 135 -5.55 23.94 -2.54
N GLN A 136 -6.84 23.69 -2.30
CA GLN A 136 -7.75 24.65 -1.67
C GLN A 136 -8.00 24.40 -0.18
N GLU A 137 -7.96 23.14 0.28
CA GLU A 137 -8.24 22.81 1.69
C GLU A 137 -7.03 23.01 2.63
N ALA A 138 -5.83 23.14 2.11
CA ALA A 138 -4.64 23.43 2.91
C ALA A 138 -4.71 24.77 3.66
N CYS A 139 -5.63 25.69 3.26
CA CYS A 139 -5.81 27.00 3.87
C CYS A 139 -6.96 27.06 4.88
N CYS A 140 -7.89 26.07 4.94
CA CYS A 140 -9.13 26.20 5.71
C CYS A 140 -9.18 25.41 7.02
N TYR A 141 -8.15 24.67 7.41
CA TYR A 141 -8.12 23.95 8.68
C TYR A 141 -7.88 24.86 9.90
N GLY A 142 -7.73 26.19 9.69
CA GLY A 142 -7.53 27.21 10.73
C GLY A 142 -8.78 27.99 11.13
N GLN A 143 -9.96 27.80 10.52
CA GLN A 143 -11.11 28.70 10.71
C GLN A 143 -12.29 28.15 11.52
N GLN A 144 -12.17 27.02 12.22
CA GLN A 144 -13.22 26.59 13.15
C GLN A 144 -12.70 26.42 14.58
N LYS A 145 -12.18 27.46 15.19
CA LYS A 145 -12.32 27.79 16.63
C LYS A 145 -11.75 29.18 16.85
N GLY A 146 -12.62 30.07 17.34
CA GLY A 146 -12.38 31.49 17.49
C GLY A 146 -11.06 31.86 18.16
N GLY A 147 -10.52 32.98 17.73
CA GLY A 147 -9.39 33.66 18.37
C GLY A 147 -8.34 34.09 17.36
N ASP A 148 -8.40 35.36 16.99
CA ASP A 148 -7.34 36.21 16.46
C ASP A 148 -5.93 35.65 16.55
N TYR A 149 -5.31 35.41 15.40
CA TYR A 149 -3.86 35.48 15.17
C TYR A 149 -3.56 35.19 13.69
N CYS A 150 -3.74 36.22 12.88
CA CYS A 150 -3.02 36.42 11.63
C CYS A 150 -2.82 37.93 11.44
N GLU A 151 -1.83 38.48 12.13
CA GLU A 151 -1.22 39.74 11.74
C GLU A 151 0.29 39.52 11.56
N ALA A 152 0.75 39.98 10.43
CA ALA A 152 2.08 40.24 9.90
C ALA A 152 2.62 39.24 8.91
#